data_2e337098d4b7618eb060fb5a4b7f7460
#
_entry.id   2e337098d4b7618eb060fb5a4b7f7460
#
_cell.length_a   1.000
_cell.length_b   1.000
_cell.length_c   1.000
_cell.angle_alpha   90.00
_cell.angle_beta   90.00
_cell.angle_gamma   90.00
#
_symmetry.space_group_name_H-M   'P 1'
#
loop_
_entity.id
_entity.type
_entity.pdbx_description
1 polymer ?
#
loop_
_entity_poly.entity_id
_entity_poly.type
_entity_poly.pdbx_seq_one_letter_code
_entity_poly.pdbx_strand_id
1 'polypeptide(L)'
;ALRTPTKDAEDIKVESGFAKQLLADPEQQIEVPGLGDRGPRMLSIQALAGVIEPRVEEIFSLVQQVVRESGYEEVLSSGIVLTGGSCVMPGMVELGEDIFLKPVRRGVPKYSAALADMVSQPRAATVMGLMEEARLARLRGFKVAKQNGSVKTAFGRVRDFIVGNF
;
A
#
# COMPACT_ATOMS: atom_id res chain seq x y z
N ALA A 1 -14.76 -13.36 3.17
CA ALA A 1 -15.35 -13.56 1.88
C ALA A 1 -14.87 -14.86 1.21
N LEU A 2 -13.60 -15.03 0.86
CA LEU A 2 -13.10 -16.20 0.10
C LEU A 2 -12.96 -17.51 0.91
N ARG A 3 -12.99 -17.48 2.23
CA ARG A 3 -12.76 -18.66 3.10
C ARG A 3 -11.50 -19.44 2.69
N THR A 4 -10.39 -18.73 2.56
CA THR A 4 -9.04 -19.22 2.28
C THR A 4 -8.10 -18.74 3.39
N PRO A 5 -6.94 -19.39 3.62
CA PRO A 5 -5.94 -18.90 4.59
C PRO A 5 -5.50 -17.46 4.26
N THR A 6 -5.15 -16.68 5.29
CA THR A 6 -4.83 -15.25 5.12
C THR A 6 -3.63 -15.03 4.20
N LYS A 7 -2.64 -15.92 4.26
CA LYS A 7 -1.46 -15.84 3.38
C LYS A 7 -1.86 -16.01 1.92
N ASP A 8 -2.63 -17.06 1.62
CA ASP A 8 -3.08 -17.34 0.26
C ASP A 8 -4.00 -16.24 -0.26
N ALA A 9 -4.82 -15.62 0.61
CA ALA A 9 -5.65 -14.48 0.25
C ALA A 9 -4.80 -13.26 -0.17
N GLU A 10 -3.66 -13.02 0.49
CA GLU A 10 -2.73 -11.94 0.13
C GLU A 10 -2.03 -12.25 -1.20
N ASP A 11 -1.56 -13.49 -1.38
CA ASP A 11 -0.89 -13.91 -2.60
C ASP A 11 -1.87 -13.80 -3.79
N ILE A 12 -3.10 -14.28 -3.67
CA ILE A 12 -4.15 -14.16 -4.68
C ILE A 12 -4.45 -12.68 -5.00
N LYS A 13 -4.55 -11.82 -3.98
CA LYS A 13 -4.77 -10.39 -4.18
C LYS A 13 -3.63 -9.73 -4.96
N VAL A 14 -2.39 -10.09 -4.66
CA VAL A 14 -1.21 -9.52 -5.31
C VAL A 14 -1.06 -9.99 -6.75
N GLU A 15 -1.33 -11.27 -7.02
CA GLU A 15 -1.13 -11.89 -8.33
C GLU A 15 -2.32 -11.67 -9.28
N SER A 16 -3.54 -11.73 -8.74
CA SER A 16 -4.76 -11.82 -9.54
C SER A 16 -5.83 -10.79 -9.13
N GLY A 17 -5.52 -9.90 -8.18
CA GLY A 17 -6.47 -8.89 -7.72
C GLY A 17 -6.88 -7.92 -8.82
N PHE A 18 -8.17 -7.56 -8.84
CA PHE A 18 -8.74 -6.57 -9.76
C PHE A 18 -9.71 -5.68 -8.97
N ALA A 19 -9.59 -4.36 -9.10
CA ALA A 19 -10.33 -3.43 -8.27
C ALA A 19 -11.70 -3.04 -8.84
N LYS A 20 -11.98 -3.32 -10.11
CA LYS A 20 -13.25 -2.95 -10.76
C LYS A 20 -13.84 -4.15 -11.50
N GLN A 21 -14.92 -4.72 -10.97
CA GLN A 21 -15.52 -5.96 -11.45
C GLN A 21 -15.92 -5.91 -12.93
N LEU A 22 -16.43 -4.75 -13.36
CA LEU A 22 -16.89 -4.56 -14.74
C LEU A 22 -15.77 -4.70 -15.79
N LEU A 23 -14.52 -4.43 -15.39
CA LEU A 23 -13.35 -4.50 -16.26
C LEU A 23 -12.61 -5.83 -16.16
N ALA A 24 -12.98 -6.67 -15.21
CA ALA A 24 -12.36 -7.96 -14.99
C ALA A 24 -12.86 -9.01 -15.96
N ASP A 25 -11.94 -9.83 -16.49
CA ASP A 25 -12.28 -10.90 -17.43
C ASP A 25 -13.08 -12.03 -16.72
N PRO A 26 -14.32 -12.32 -17.15
CA PRO A 26 -15.12 -13.39 -16.57
C PRO A 26 -14.64 -14.79 -16.93
N GLU A 27 -13.92 -14.97 -18.04
CA GLU A 27 -13.42 -16.25 -18.52
C GLU A 27 -12.12 -16.66 -17.82
N GLN A 28 -11.35 -15.70 -17.32
CA GLN A 28 -10.12 -15.97 -16.61
C GLN A 28 -10.43 -16.50 -15.20
N GLN A 29 -9.89 -17.69 -14.89
CA GLN A 29 -10.09 -18.36 -13.61
C GLN A 29 -8.77 -18.52 -12.86
N ILE A 30 -8.89 -18.52 -11.53
CA ILE A 30 -7.82 -18.79 -10.59
C ILE A 30 -8.23 -19.93 -9.66
N GLU A 31 -7.25 -20.66 -9.17
CA GLU A 31 -7.44 -21.64 -8.11
C GLU A 31 -7.33 -20.98 -6.74
N VAL A 32 -8.34 -21.17 -5.90
CA VAL A 32 -8.39 -20.62 -4.54
C VAL A 32 -8.31 -21.77 -3.55
N PRO A 33 -7.25 -21.86 -2.73
CA PRO A 33 -7.11 -22.88 -1.70
C PRO A 33 -8.27 -22.84 -0.71
N GLY A 34 -8.75 -23.99 -0.31
CA GLY A 34 -9.78 -24.11 0.73
C GLY A 34 -9.22 -23.95 2.14
N LEU A 35 -10.09 -23.78 3.13
CA LEU A 35 -9.76 -23.73 4.53
C LEU A 35 -10.11 -25.04 5.23
N GLY A 36 -9.18 -25.64 5.96
CA GLY A 36 -9.34 -26.93 6.63
C GLY A 36 -9.48 -28.08 5.63
N ASP A 37 -10.46 -28.96 5.80
CA ASP A 37 -10.67 -30.14 4.95
C ASP A 37 -11.32 -29.83 3.59
N ARG A 38 -11.51 -28.56 3.27
CA ARG A 38 -12.08 -28.13 1.98
C ARG A 38 -10.99 -28.10 0.91
N GLY A 39 -11.22 -28.83 -0.18
CA GLY A 39 -10.35 -28.79 -1.34
C GLY A 39 -10.31 -27.40 -2.02
N PRO A 40 -9.35 -27.19 -2.92
CA PRO A 40 -9.27 -25.98 -3.72
C PRO A 40 -10.49 -25.86 -4.65
N ARG A 41 -10.78 -24.61 -5.06
CA ARG A 41 -11.90 -24.33 -5.97
C ARG A 41 -11.49 -23.30 -7.02
N MET A 42 -12.10 -23.39 -8.19
CA MET A 42 -11.95 -22.39 -9.24
C MET A 42 -12.83 -21.16 -8.96
N LEU A 43 -12.30 -19.98 -9.19
CA LEU A 43 -12.99 -18.69 -9.07
C LEU A 43 -12.60 -17.81 -10.25
N SER A 44 -13.57 -17.13 -10.89
CA SER A 44 -13.24 -16.18 -11.93
C SER A 44 -12.62 -14.91 -11.35
N ILE A 45 -11.76 -14.24 -12.13
CA ILE A 45 -11.19 -12.94 -11.75
C ILE A 45 -12.30 -11.92 -11.49
N GLN A 46 -13.37 -11.95 -12.28
CA GLN A 46 -14.53 -11.10 -12.10
C GLN A 46 -15.21 -11.32 -10.73
N ALA A 47 -15.36 -12.59 -10.29
CA ALA A 47 -15.91 -12.89 -8.98
C ALA A 47 -14.97 -12.47 -7.84
N LEU A 48 -13.65 -12.57 -8.04
CA LEU A 48 -12.66 -12.04 -7.10
C LEU A 48 -12.75 -10.52 -7.01
N ALA A 49 -12.85 -9.84 -8.15
CA ALA A 49 -13.02 -8.38 -8.22
C ALA A 49 -14.27 -7.94 -7.45
N GLY A 50 -15.40 -8.65 -7.60
CA GLY A 50 -16.62 -8.38 -6.83
C GLY A 50 -16.48 -8.49 -5.31
N VAL A 51 -15.42 -9.12 -4.82
CA VAL A 51 -15.06 -9.14 -3.39
C VAL A 51 -14.13 -7.98 -3.02
N ILE A 52 -13.25 -7.57 -3.93
CA ILE A 52 -12.24 -6.52 -3.70
C ILE A 52 -12.84 -5.12 -3.87
N GLU A 53 -13.62 -4.92 -4.93
CA GLU A 53 -14.20 -3.61 -5.32
C GLU A 53 -14.92 -2.91 -4.17
N PRO A 54 -15.87 -3.54 -3.44
CA PRO A 54 -16.58 -2.84 -2.36
C PRO A 54 -15.65 -2.32 -1.26
N ARG A 55 -14.52 -3.01 -1.03
CA ARG A 55 -13.55 -2.57 -0.04
C ARG A 55 -12.73 -1.38 -0.52
N VAL A 56 -12.38 -1.35 -1.79
CA VAL A 56 -11.67 -0.22 -2.40
C VAL A 56 -12.60 0.99 -2.48
N GLU A 57 -13.87 0.80 -2.86
CA GLU A 57 -14.91 1.83 -2.84
C GLU A 57 -15.08 2.47 -1.46
N GLU A 58 -15.15 1.65 -0.42
CA GLU A 58 -15.23 2.14 0.97
C GLU A 58 -14.02 3.02 1.31
N ILE A 59 -12.80 2.56 1.00
CA ILE A 59 -11.57 3.32 1.26
C ILE A 59 -11.58 4.66 0.50
N PHE A 60 -11.92 4.64 -0.78
CA PHE A 60 -11.95 5.85 -1.60
C PHE A 60 -13.05 6.81 -1.16
N SER A 61 -14.23 6.30 -0.78
CA SER A 61 -15.33 7.11 -0.26
C SER A 61 -14.96 7.81 1.05
N LEU A 62 -14.27 7.12 1.96
CA LEU A 62 -13.75 7.72 3.20
C LEU A 62 -12.72 8.82 2.90
N VAL A 63 -11.82 8.60 1.94
CA VAL A 63 -10.85 9.63 1.53
C VAL A 63 -11.57 10.81 0.90
N GLN A 64 -12.56 10.58 0.03
CA GLN A 64 -13.35 11.64 -0.59
C GLN A 64 -14.08 12.47 0.46
N GLN A 65 -14.64 11.83 1.49
CA GLN A 65 -15.26 12.55 2.60
C GLN A 65 -14.27 13.50 3.28
N VAL A 66 -13.07 13.03 3.60
CA VAL A 66 -12.03 13.88 4.22
C VAL A 66 -11.64 15.04 3.31
N VAL A 67 -11.54 14.82 2.00
CA VAL A 67 -11.24 15.88 1.03
C VAL A 67 -12.35 16.94 1.02
N ARG A 68 -13.61 16.54 1.03
CA ARG A 68 -14.77 17.46 1.11
C ARG A 68 -14.77 18.26 2.41
N GLU A 69 -14.58 17.59 3.53
CA GLU A 69 -14.57 18.23 4.86
C GLU A 69 -13.40 19.23 5.00
N SER A 70 -12.30 19.01 4.28
CA SER A 70 -11.17 19.94 4.24
C SER A 70 -11.46 21.25 3.50
N GLY A 71 -12.50 21.30 2.68
CA GLY A 71 -12.85 22.42 1.82
C GLY A 71 -11.97 22.59 0.57
N TYR A 72 -11.03 21.67 0.31
CA TYR A 72 -10.12 21.76 -0.83
C TYR A 72 -10.63 21.04 -2.09
N GLU A 73 -11.78 20.38 -2.06
CA GLU A 73 -12.30 19.59 -3.19
C GLU A 73 -12.35 20.38 -4.49
N GLU A 74 -12.83 21.63 -4.43
CA GLU A 74 -13.01 22.49 -5.61
C GLU A 74 -11.67 22.97 -6.24
N VAL A 75 -10.60 23.04 -5.42
CA VAL A 75 -9.29 23.51 -5.90
C VAL A 75 -8.39 22.38 -6.42
N LEU A 76 -8.80 21.12 -6.29
CA LEU A 76 -8.08 19.95 -6.80
C LEU A 76 -8.30 19.76 -8.32
N SER A 77 -7.97 20.76 -9.11
CA SER A 77 -8.10 20.72 -10.57
C SER A 77 -7.14 19.73 -11.24
N SER A 78 -5.99 19.47 -10.64
CA SER A 78 -4.97 18.53 -11.15
C SER A 78 -5.31 17.05 -10.90
N GLY A 79 -6.42 16.77 -10.21
CA GLY A 79 -6.90 15.43 -9.91
C GLY A 79 -6.18 14.76 -8.73
N ILE A 80 -6.31 13.44 -8.66
CA ILE A 80 -5.85 12.58 -7.56
C ILE A 80 -4.66 11.74 -8.01
N VAL A 81 -3.70 11.56 -7.11
CA VAL A 81 -2.53 10.71 -7.35
C VAL A 81 -2.57 9.54 -6.39
N LEU A 82 -2.72 8.32 -6.93
CA LEU A 82 -2.63 7.09 -6.17
C LEU A 82 -1.19 6.60 -6.14
N THR A 83 -0.70 6.21 -4.98
CA THR A 83 0.64 5.64 -4.80
C THR A 83 0.62 4.53 -3.75
N GLY A 84 1.75 3.84 -3.56
CA GLY A 84 1.80 2.67 -2.68
C GLY A 84 1.61 1.36 -3.43
N GLY A 85 1.77 0.23 -2.75
CA GLY A 85 1.72 -1.09 -3.39
C GLY A 85 0.37 -1.43 -4.02
N SER A 86 -0.73 -1.13 -3.35
CA SER A 86 -2.07 -1.49 -3.83
C SER A 86 -2.52 -0.71 -5.07
N CYS A 87 -1.95 0.48 -5.34
CA CYS A 87 -2.35 1.26 -6.50
C CYS A 87 -1.95 0.64 -7.85
N VAL A 88 -1.11 -0.41 -7.84
CA VAL A 88 -0.72 -1.14 -9.06
C VAL A 88 -1.79 -2.13 -9.51
N MET A 89 -2.74 -2.46 -8.64
CA MET A 89 -3.83 -3.37 -8.97
C MET A 89 -4.62 -2.81 -10.15
N PRO A 90 -4.93 -3.63 -11.18
CA PRO A 90 -5.77 -3.22 -12.29
C PRO A 90 -7.14 -2.73 -11.81
N GLY A 91 -7.70 -1.72 -12.48
CA GLY A 91 -8.99 -1.13 -12.13
C GLY A 91 -8.96 -0.09 -11.01
N MET A 92 -7.82 0.12 -10.32
CA MET A 92 -7.72 1.10 -9.22
C MET A 92 -7.87 2.54 -9.69
N VAL A 93 -7.35 2.88 -10.86
CA VAL A 93 -7.45 4.23 -11.42
C VAL A 93 -8.88 4.51 -11.84
N GLU A 94 -9.45 3.60 -12.59
CA GLU A 94 -10.82 3.71 -13.14
C GLU A 94 -11.88 3.78 -12.02
N LEU A 95 -11.71 2.96 -10.97
CA LEU A 95 -12.57 3.02 -9.80
C LEU A 95 -12.39 4.34 -9.01
N GLY A 96 -11.15 4.82 -8.94
CA GLY A 96 -10.87 6.11 -8.33
C GLY A 96 -11.53 7.28 -9.09
N GLU A 97 -11.50 7.25 -10.42
CA GLU A 97 -12.16 8.27 -11.26
C GLU A 97 -13.68 8.28 -11.07
N ASP A 98 -14.30 7.10 -10.93
CA ASP A 98 -15.73 6.99 -10.67
C ASP A 98 -16.13 7.59 -9.32
N ILE A 99 -15.30 7.42 -8.28
CA ILE A 99 -15.64 7.88 -6.93
C ILE A 99 -15.26 9.33 -6.70
N PHE A 100 -14.06 9.73 -7.09
CA PHE A 100 -13.58 11.11 -6.88
C PHE A 100 -14.16 12.10 -7.89
N LEU A 101 -14.71 11.64 -9.00
CA LEU A 101 -15.19 12.46 -10.13
C LEU A 101 -14.11 13.45 -10.62
N LYS A 102 -12.87 13.03 -10.57
CA LYS A 102 -11.67 13.78 -10.97
C LYS A 102 -10.69 12.86 -11.69
N PRO A 103 -9.82 13.39 -12.54
CA PRO A 103 -8.76 12.58 -13.13
C PRO A 103 -7.90 11.90 -12.07
N VAL A 104 -7.62 10.62 -12.26
CA VAL A 104 -6.79 9.82 -11.34
C VAL A 104 -5.59 9.26 -12.08
N ARG A 105 -4.42 9.27 -11.47
CA ARG A 105 -3.21 8.66 -12.03
C ARG A 105 -2.38 7.95 -10.97
N ARG A 106 -1.58 7.00 -11.41
CA ARG A 106 -0.56 6.39 -10.55
C ARG A 106 0.64 7.32 -10.40
N GLY A 107 1.11 7.48 -9.18
CA GLY A 107 2.32 8.22 -8.84
C GLY A 107 3.49 7.28 -8.57
N VAL A 108 4.64 7.62 -9.13
CA VAL A 108 5.92 6.95 -8.85
C VAL A 108 6.93 7.96 -8.34
N PRO A 109 7.84 7.57 -7.44
CA PRO A 109 8.93 8.45 -7.02
C PRO A 109 9.80 8.83 -8.21
N LYS A 110 10.20 10.10 -8.28
CA LYS A 110 11.18 10.56 -9.25
C LYS A 110 12.57 10.44 -8.62
N TYR A 111 13.41 9.59 -9.19
CA TYR A 111 14.78 9.42 -8.76
C TYR A 111 15.70 9.23 -9.96
N SER A 112 16.85 9.91 -9.99
CA SER A 112 17.73 9.98 -11.15
C SER A 112 19.16 9.49 -10.84
N ALA A 113 19.29 8.36 -10.16
CA ALA A 113 20.60 7.76 -9.86
C ALA A 113 20.60 6.26 -10.17
N ALA A 114 21.73 5.59 -9.92
CA ALA A 114 21.96 4.18 -10.28
C ALA A 114 20.90 3.17 -9.77
N LEU A 115 20.08 3.53 -8.78
CA LEU A 115 19.00 2.69 -8.25
C LEU A 115 17.60 3.10 -8.78
N ALA A 116 17.55 3.94 -9.82
CA ALA A 116 16.28 4.48 -10.34
C ALA A 116 15.27 3.37 -10.63
N ASP A 117 15.67 2.29 -11.29
CA ASP A 117 14.77 1.20 -11.68
C ASP A 117 14.17 0.46 -10.47
N MET A 118 14.91 0.36 -9.38
CA MET A 118 14.44 -0.29 -8.15
C MET A 118 13.44 0.56 -7.37
N VAL A 119 13.59 1.88 -7.39
CA VAL A 119 12.82 2.81 -6.56
C VAL A 119 11.72 3.55 -7.33
N SER A 120 11.71 3.48 -8.67
CA SER A 120 10.68 4.07 -9.53
C SER A 120 9.40 3.21 -9.58
N GLN A 121 8.99 2.70 -8.44
CA GLN A 121 7.75 1.94 -8.28
C GLN A 121 6.86 2.60 -7.24
N PRO A 122 5.52 2.56 -7.40
CA PRO A 122 4.60 3.19 -6.45
C PRO A 122 4.81 2.74 -5.00
N ARG A 123 5.15 1.46 -4.79
CA ARG A 123 5.41 0.90 -3.45
C ARG A 123 6.59 1.54 -2.72
N ALA A 124 7.53 2.14 -3.45
CA ALA A 124 8.69 2.80 -2.87
C ALA A 124 8.42 4.25 -2.43
N ALA A 125 7.25 4.81 -2.73
CA ALA A 125 6.96 6.22 -2.53
C ALA A 125 7.15 6.70 -1.09
N THR A 126 6.69 5.94 -0.10
CA THR A 126 6.83 6.31 1.31
C THR A 126 8.30 6.35 1.74
N VAL A 127 9.07 5.33 1.38
CA VAL A 127 10.50 5.25 1.74
C VAL A 127 11.28 6.38 1.07
N MET A 128 11.01 6.62 -0.21
CA MET A 128 11.67 7.70 -0.98
C MET A 128 11.30 9.09 -0.43
N GLY A 129 10.03 9.29 -0.05
CA GLY A 129 9.59 10.54 0.59
C GLY A 129 10.26 10.78 1.95
N LEU A 130 10.39 9.75 2.78
CA LEU A 130 11.10 9.84 4.06
C LEU A 130 12.59 10.12 3.88
N MET A 131 13.23 9.51 2.89
CA MET A 131 14.64 9.78 2.57
C MET A 131 14.84 11.21 2.09
N GLU A 132 13.95 11.72 1.25
CA GLU A 132 14.02 13.10 0.76
C GLU A 132 13.78 14.11 1.88
N GLU A 133 12.80 13.88 2.76
CA GLU A 133 12.56 14.74 3.91
C GLU A 133 13.77 14.73 4.87
N ALA A 134 14.38 13.58 5.12
CA ALA A 134 15.60 13.48 5.93
C ALA A 134 16.77 14.27 5.29
N ARG A 135 16.89 14.23 3.96
CA ARG A 135 17.87 15.01 3.21
C ARG A 135 17.63 16.53 3.37
N LEU A 136 16.39 16.95 3.18
CA LEU A 136 15.98 18.34 3.32
C LEU A 136 16.15 18.84 4.76
N ALA A 137 15.80 18.04 5.76
CA ALA A 137 16.00 18.37 7.16
C ALA A 137 17.49 18.60 7.48
N ARG A 138 18.37 17.76 6.95
CA ARG A 138 19.83 17.97 7.06
C ARG A 138 20.29 19.29 6.45
N LEU A 139 19.79 19.63 5.26
CA LEU A 139 20.13 20.89 4.58
C LEU A 139 19.63 22.11 5.35
N ARG A 140 18.48 22.00 6.03
CA ARG A 140 17.91 23.03 6.90
C ARG A 140 18.64 23.13 8.26
N GLY A 141 19.67 22.33 8.49
CA GLY A 141 20.48 22.35 9.73
C GLY A 141 19.85 21.59 10.90
N PHE A 142 18.78 20.83 10.68
CA PHE A 142 18.25 19.94 11.71
C PHE A 142 19.25 18.81 11.97
N LYS A 143 19.89 18.85 13.15
CA LYS A 143 20.69 17.72 13.62
C LYS A 143 19.72 16.62 14.04
N VAL A 144 19.78 15.49 13.36
CA VAL A 144 19.14 14.26 13.85
C VAL A 144 19.68 14.03 15.26
N ALA A 145 18.80 14.00 16.26
CA ALA A 145 19.19 13.65 17.62
C ALA A 145 19.91 12.31 17.51
N LYS A 146 21.20 12.29 17.87
CA LYS A 146 21.92 11.02 18.01
C LYS A 146 21.17 10.25 19.09
N GLN A 147 20.38 9.28 18.68
CA GLN A 147 19.90 8.25 19.59
C GLN A 147 21.15 7.55 20.08
N ASN A 148 21.66 7.97 21.26
CA ASN A 148 22.75 7.31 21.95
C ASN A 148 22.24 5.98 22.54
N GLY A 149 21.64 5.17 21.70
CA GLY A 149 21.43 3.75 21.89
C GLY A 149 22.70 3.01 21.45
N SER A 150 23.81 3.28 22.14
CA SER A 150 24.99 2.46 21.95
C SER A 150 24.60 1.02 22.29
N VAL A 151 24.85 0.10 21.35
CA VAL A 151 24.75 -1.35 21.58
C VAL A 151 25.48 -1.71 22.89
N LYS A 152 26.55 -1.00 23.23
CA LYS A 152 27.25 -1.08 24.54
C LYS A 152 26.35 -0.80 25.74
N THR A 153 25.37 0.11 25.63
CA THR A 153 24.45 0.44 26.74
C THR A 153 23.39 -0.66 26.92
N ALA A 154 22.93 -1.30 25.82
CA ALA A 154 22.05 -2.46 25.89
C ALA A 154 22.78 -3.68 26.48
N PHE A 155 24.00 -3.96 26.06
CA PHE A 155 24.84 -5.01 26.64
C PHE A 155 25.18 -4.73 28.12
N GLY A 156 25.41 -3.49 28.52
CA GLY A 156 25.61 -3.10 29.90
C GLY A 156 24.39 -3.45 30.77
N ARG A 157 23.19 -3.11 30.32
CA ARG A 157 21.94 -3.42 31.04
C ARG A 157 21.68 -4.92 31.17
N VAL A 158 21.97 -5.70 30.14
CA VAL A 158 21.84 -7.17 30.17
C VAL A 158 22.85 -7.76 31.12
N ARG A 159 24.11 -7.31 31.12
CA ARG A 159 25.13 -7.75 32.07
C ARG A 159 24.74 -7.43 33.53
N ASP A 160 24.27 -6.20 33.78
CA ASP A 160 23.92 -5.75 35.14
C ASP A 160 22.66 -6.49 35.66
N PHE A 161 21.73 -6.88 34.75
CA PHE A 161 20.60 -7.73 35.08
C PHE A 161 21.02 -9.15 35.46
N ILE A 162 21.99 -9.73 34.75
CA ILE A 162 22.50 -11.08 35.02
C ILE A 162 23.33 -11.10 36.32
N VAL A 163 24.19 -10.11 36.55
CA VAL A 163 25.07 -10.04 37.73
C VAL A 163 24.30 -9.62 39.00
N GLY A 164 23.16 -8.91 38.85
CA GLY A 164 22.34 -8.51 40.02
C GLY A 164 21.31 -9.53 40.47
N ASN A 165 21.11 -10.64 39.72
CA ASN A 165 20.15 -11.70 40.07
C ASN A 165 20.79 -13.08 40.39
N PHE A 166 22.10 -13.12 40.65
CA PHE A 166 22.81 -14.30 41.18
C PHE A 166 23.70 -13.92 42.31
#